data_8ba6de8ab1d955c8274cb6e088db6b51
#
_entry.id   8ba6de8ab1d955c8274cb6e088db6b51
#
_cell.length_a   1.000
_cell.length_b   1.000
_cell.length_c   1.000
_cell.angle_alpha   90.00
_cell.angle_beta   90.00
_cell.angle_gamma   90.00
#
_symmetry.space_group_name_H-M   'P 1'
#
loop_
_entity.id
_entity.type
_entity.pdbx_description
1 polymer ?
#
loop_
_entity_poly.entity_id
_entity_poly.type
_entity_poly.pdbx_seq_one_letter_code
_entity_poly.pdbx_strand_id
1 'polypeptide(L)'
;MLRVVLDTNLFVSSILVTVGLPAQALDAWRRQKYLMIISPALIVEVRHTLAYPRIRRKYAITDEKVDQLVSLLEQRAIVVPGAADVTGAIPADPKDEIILACAVDGQANLIVSGDQHLLALGAYQGIPILPVREFLEQLAAS
;
A
#
# COMPACT_ATOMS: atom_id res chain seq x y z
N MET A 1 -12.05 8.53 -10.55
CA MET A 1 -11.32 8.53 -9.26
C MET A 1 -10.08 7.67 -9.41
N LEU A 2 -8.95 8.13 -8.89
CA LEU A 2 -7.68 7.41 -9.00
C LEU A 2 -7.73 6.05 -8.32
N ARG A 3 -7.16 5.04 -8.96
CA ARG A 3 -6.98 3.69 -8.45
C ARG A 3 -5.52 3.58 -8.00
N VAL A 4 -5.29 3.32 -6.72
CA VAL A 4 -3.97 3.47 -6.10
C VAL A 4 -3.60 2.22 -5.31
N VAL A 5 -2.36 1.75 -5.49
CA VAL A 5 -1.77 0.73 -4.63
C VAL A 5 -0.79 1.42 -3.69
N LEU A 6 -0.97 1.22 -2.38
CA LEU A 6 -0.03 1.69 -1.37
C LEU A 6 0.95 0.56 -1.02
N ASP A 7 2.23 0.88 -0.94
CA ASP A 7 3.24 -0.02 -0.40
C ASP A 7 2.84 -0.44 1.02
N THR A 8 3.06 -1.69 1.36
CA THR A 8 2.71 -2.25 2.67
C THR A 8 3.33 -1.45 3.82
N ASN A 9 4.61 -1.08 3.71
CA ASN A 9 5.27 -0.31 4.77
C ASN A 9 4.64 1.06 4.94
N LEU A 10 4.27 1.71 3.86
CA LEU A 10 3.57 2.99 3.90
C LEU A 10 2.21 2.84 4.58
N PHE A 11 1.45 1.80 4.22
CA PHE A 11 0.15 1.52 4.81
C PHE A 11 0.27 1.24 6.31
N VAL A 12 1.23 0.41 6.72
CA VAL A 12 1.46 0.11 8.13
C VAL A 12 1.84 1.39 8.89
N SER A 13 2.72 2.23 8.33
CA SER A 13 3.08 3.51 8.95
C SER A 13 1.87 4.42 9.13
N SER A 14 0.95 4.43 8.16
CA SER A 14 -0.25 5.26 8.22
C SER A 14 -1.18 4.89 9.37
N ILE A 15 -1.11 3.64 9.83
CA ILE A 15 -1.93 3.13 10.93
C ILE A 15 -1.24 3.36 12.28
N LEU A 16 0.07 3.10 12.32
CA LEU A 16 0.83 3.15 13.58
C LEU A 16 1.10 4.58 14.04
N VAL A 17 1.27 5.51 13.11
CA VAL A 17 1.58 6.90 13.40
C VAL A 17 0.43 7.78 12.91
N THR A 18 -0.20 8.52 13.82
CA THR A 18 -1.43 9.28 13.54
C THR A 18 -1.19 10.65 12.93
N VAL A 19 0.07 11.07 12.78
CA VAL A 19 0.46 12.35 12.17
C VAL A 19 1.47 12.11 11.06
N GLY A 20 1.58 13.07 10.13
CA GLY A 20 2.53 13.00 9.02
C GLY A 20 1.89 12.57 7.72
N LEU A 21 2.72 12.46 6.68
CA LEU A 21 2.24 12.21 5.31
C LEU A 21 1.54 10.85 5.13
N PRO A 22 2.06 9.73 5.70
CA PRO A 22 1.34 8.48 5.59
C PRO A 22 -0.05 8.53 6.21
N ALA A 23 -0.19 9.16 7.37
CA ALA A 23 -1.49 9.33 8.03
C ALA A 23 -2.45 10.16 7.18
N GLN A 24 -1.95 11.18 6.49
CA GLN A 24 -2.76 11.98 5.56
C GLN A 24 -3.25 11.15 4.38
N ALA A 25 -2.42 10.24 3.86
CA ALA A 25 -2.82 9.36 2.77
C ALA A 25 -3.94 8.39 3.22
N LEU A 26 -3.85 7.86 4.43
CA LEU A 26 -4.90 7.01 4.99
C LEU A 26 -6.20 7.78 5.20
N ASP A 27 -6.11 9.00 5.74
CA ASP A 27 -7.26 9.86 5.95
C ASP A 27 -7.96 10.20 4.63
N ALA A 28 -7.19 10.48 3.58
CA ALA A 28 -7.75 10.73 2.25
C ALA A 28 -8.53 9.51 1.73
N TRP A 29 -8.04 8.31 1.97
CA TRP A 29 -8.77 7.09 1.62
C TRP A 29 -10.06 6.96 2.42
N ARG A 30 -10.01 7.18 3.71
CA ARG A 30 -11.21 7.15 4.56
C ARG A 30 -12.26 8.15 4.10
N ARG A 31 -11.83 9.28 3.55
CA ARG A 31 -12.71 10.32 2.98
C ARG A 31 -13.09 10.04 1.53
N GLN A 32 -12.73 8.87 1.00
CA GLN A 32 -13.08 8.44 -0.35
C GLN A 32 -12.51 9.35 -1.44
N LYS A 33 -11.31 9.87 -1.24
CA LYS A 33 -10.63 10.73 -2.22
C LYS A 33 -9.94 9.92 -3.32
N TYR A 34 -9.73 8.64 -3.10
CA TYR A 34 -9.20 7.71 -4.10
C TYR A 34 -9.67 6.29 -3.76
N LEU A 35 -9.50 5.38 -4.71
CA LEU A 35 -9.80 3.95 -4.53
C LEU A 35 -8.49 3.22 -4.21
N MET A 36 -8.47 2.47 -3.11
CA MET A 36 -7.32 1.64 -2.77
C MET A 36 -7.46 0.27 -3.38
N ILE A 37 -6.44 -0.16 -4.12
CA ILE A 37 -6.36 -1.50 -4.71
C ILE A 37 -5.43 -2.33 -3.82
N ILE A 38 -5.85 -3.53 -3.48
CA ILE A 38 -5.05 -4.43 -2.66
C ILE A 38 -5.22 -5.87 -3.14
N SER A 39 -4.28 -6.74 -2.80
CA SER A 39 -4.37 -8.17 -3.10
C SER A 39 -4.26 -8.99 -1.82
N PRO A 40 -4.69 -10.26 -1.83
CA PRO A 40 -4.49 -11.14 -0.67
C PRO A 40 -3.04 -11.23 -0.21
N ALA A 41 -2.09 -11.23 -1.15
CA ALA A 41 -0.67 -11.26 -0.81
C ALA A 41 -0.24 -10.02 -0.02
N LEU A 42 -0.74 -8.84 -0.39
CA LEU A 42 -0.46 -7.61 0.34
C LEU A 42 -1.12 -7.61 1.72
N ILE A 43 -2.31 -8.17 1.85
CA ILE A 43 -2.98 -8.33 3.15
C ILE A 43 -2.15 -9.23 4.07
N VAL A 44 -1.61 -10.33 3.54
CA VAL A 44 -0.71 -11.21 4.30
C VAL A 44 0.52 -10.45 4.78
N GLU A 45 1.12 -9.61 3.93
CA GLU A 45 2.26 -8.77 4.32
C GLU A 45 1.91 -7.79 5.44
N VAL A 46 0.73 -7.17 5.38
CA VAL A 46 0.25 -6.29 6.45
C VAL A 46 0.15 -7.05 7.77
N ARG A 47 -0.49 -8.23 7.76
CA ARG A 47 -0.59 -9.07 8.95
C ARG A 47 0.78 -9.46 9.47
N HIS A 48 1.69 -9.84 8.59
CA HIS A 48 3.03 -10.27 8.95
C HIS A 48 3.81 -9.15 9.63
N THR A 49 3.78 -7.95 9.06
CA THR A 49 4.46 -6.79 9.63
C THR A 49 3.90 -6.41 11.01
N LEU A 50 2.57 -6.43 11.15
CA LEU A 50 1.92 -6.10 12.42
C LEU A 50 2.08 -7.21 13.48
N ALA A 51 2.58 -8.38 13.10
CA ALA A 51 2.85 -9.48 14.03
C ALA A 51 4.22 -9.39 14.70
N TYR A 52 5.14 -8.53 14.21
CA TYR A 52 6.45 -8.41 14.84
C TYR A 52 6.33 -7.99 16.30
N PRO A 53 7.01 -8.71 17.24
CA PRO A 53 6.89 -8.41 18.67
C PRO A 53 7.24 -6.96 19.03
N ARG A 54 8.24 -6.38 18.36
CA ARG A 54 8.64 -4.98 18.58
C ARG A 54 7.48 -4.02 18.30
N ILE A 55 6.77 -4.23 17.18
CA ILE A 55 5.65 -3.40 16.76
C ILE A 55 4.47 -3.59 17.71
N ARG A 56 4.16 -4.82 18.05
CA ARG A 56 3.06 -5.13 18.97
C ARG A 56 3.26 -4.45 20.34
N ARG A 57 4.48 -4.49 20.86
CA ARG A 57 4.79 -3.87 22.15
C ARG A 57 4.75 -2.35 22.09
N LYS A 58 5.39 -1.77 21.06
CA LYS A 58 5.52 -0.32 20.96
C LYS A 58 4.17 0.37 20.74
N TYR A 59 3.28 -0.24 19.95
CA TYR A 59 2.03 0.38 19.54
C TYR A 59 0.78 -0.29 20.14
N ALA A 60 0.97 -1.19 21.10
CA ALA A 60 -0.13 -1.92 21.76
C ALA A 60 -1.06 -2.61 20.75
N ILE A 61 -0.50 -3.27 19.73
CA ILE A 61 -1.26 -3.97 18.71
C ILE A 61 -1.69 -5.32 19.23
N THR A 62 -3.00 -5.62 19.11
CA THR A 62 -3.59 -6.90 19.49
C THR A 62 -4.05 -7.64 18.23
N ASP A 63 -4.27 -8.95 18.35
CA ASP A 63 -4.84 -9.75 17.26
C ASP A 63 -6.18 -9.19 16.81
N GLU A 64 -7.00 -8.73 17.76
CA GLU A 64 -8.30 -8.14 17.48
C GLU A 64 -8.17 -6.88 16.62
N LYS A 65 -7.22 -6.01 16.93
CA LYS A 65 -6.98 -4.80 16.13
C LYS A 65 -6.53 -5.15 14.71
N VAL A 66 -5.68 -6.16 14.55
CA VAL A 66 -5.23 -6.62 13.24
C VAL A 66 -6.41 -7.16 12.45
N ASP A 67 -7.25 -7.98 13.06
CA ASP A 67 -8.43 -8.55 12.41
C ASP A 67 -9.42 -7.48 11.97
N GLN A 68 -9.64 -6.46 12.80
CA GLN A 68 -10.50 -5.33 12.46
C GLN A 68 -9.96 -4.55 11.26
N LEU A 69 -8.65 -4.33 11.21
CA LEU A 69 -8.01 -3.63 10.11
C LEU A 69 -8.12 -4.43 8.81
N VAL A 70 -7.82 -5.72 8.86
CA VAL A 70 -7.92 -6.58 7.67
C VAL A 70 -9.37 -6.64 7.17
N SER A 71 -10.32 -6.74 8.08
CA SER A 71 -11.74 -6.70 7.72
C SER A 71 -12.11 -5.40 7.02
N LEU A 72 -11.61 -4.27 7.51
CA LEU A 72 -11.81 -2.97 6.88
C LEU A 72 -11.24 -2.93 5.46
N LEU A 73 -10.04 -3.45 5.27
CA LEU A 73 -9.41 -3.54 3.95
C LEU A 73 -10.24 -4.39 3.00
N GLU A 74 -10.69 -5.56 3.45
CA GLU A 74 -11.49 -6.47 2.62
C GLU A 74 -12.83 -5.87 2.22
N GLN A 75 -13.41 -5.04 3.09
CA GLN A 75 -14.73 -4.44 2.85
C GLN A 75 -14.65 -3.16 2.02
N ARG A 76 -13.61 -2.34 2.18
CA ARG A 76 -13.55 -1.01 1.58
C ARG A 76 -12.54 -0.86 0.46
N ALA A 77 -11.46 -1.65 0.45
CA ALA A 77 -10.52 -1.63 -0.66
C ALA A 77 -11.03 -2.52 -1.79
N ILE A 78 -10.55 -2.27 -2.99
CA ILE A 78 -10.82 -3.15 -4.13
C ILE A 78 -9.80 -4.28 -4.08
N VAL A 79 -10.27 -5.49 -3.80
CA VAL A 79 -9.40 -6.66 -3.69
C VAL A 79 -9.29 -7.33 -5.06
N VAL A 80 -8.06 -7.40 -5.57
CA VAL A 80 -7.75 -8.07 -6.84
C VAL A 80 -6.85 -9.28 -6.58
N PRO A 81 -6.83 -10.29 -7.46
CA PRO A 81 -6.03 -11.50 -7.22
C PRO A 81 -4.53 -11.24 -7.08
N GLY A 82 -3.99 -10.24 -7.77
CA GLY A 82 -2.54 -9.98 -7.77
C GLY A 82 -1.76 -11.07 -8.49
N ALA A 83 -2.33 -11.63 -9.56
CA ALA A 83 -1.78 -12.78 -10.26
C ALA A 83 -0.94 -12.42 -11.48
N ALA A 84 -0.79 -11.14 -11.80
CA ALA A 84 0.00 -10.71 -12.96
C ALA A 84 1.44 -11.19 -12.82
N ASP A 85 2.02 -11.66 -13.92
CA ASP A 85 3.41 -12.11 -13.94
C ASP A 85 4.33 -10.90 -14.09
N VAL A 86 5.04 -10.58 -13.01
CA VAL A 86 6.02 -9.49 -12.94
C VAL A 86 7.40 -10.00 -12.53
N THR A 87 7.64 -11.30 -12.65
CA THR A 87 8.87 -11.96 -12.23
C THR A 87 10.10 -11.27 -12.82
N GLY A 88 11.06 -10.94 -11.95
CA GLY A 88 12.30 -10.30 -12.35
C GLY A 88 12.22 -8.79 -12.52
N ALA A 89 11.08 -8.17 -12.29
CA ALA A 89 10.93 -6.73 -12.43
C ALA A 89 11.78 -5.96 -11.43
N ILE A 90 11.98 -6.49 -10.22
CA ILE A 90 12.81 -5.90 -9.18
C ILE A 90 13.81 -6.95 -8.69
N PRO A 91 14.92 -7.19 -9.42
CA PRO A 91 15.87 -8.24 -9.02
C PRO A 91 16.50 -8.02 -7.64
N ALA A 92 16.66 -6.77 -7.23
CA ALA A 92 17.26 -6.43 -5.94
C ALA A 92 16.34 -6.76 -4.76
N ASP A 93 15.01 -6.76 -4.98
CA ASP A 93 14.03 -7.05 -3.92
C ASP A 93 12.78 -7.72 -4.52
N PRO A 94 12.84 -9.05 -4.75
CA PRO A 94 11.70 -9.76 -5.33
C PRO A 94 10.40 -9.66 -4.51
N LYS A 95 10.50 -9.37 -3.22
CA LYS A 95 9.31 -9.23 -2.36
C LYS A 95 8.42 -8.06 -2.78
N ASP A 96 9.02 -7.01 -3.33
CA ASP A 96 8.26 -5.85 -3.79
C ASP A 96 7.50 -6.11 -5.08
N GLU A 97 7.78 -7.22 -5.76
CA GLU A 97 7.07 -7.61 -6.98
C GLU A 97 5.58 -7.86 -6.73
N ILE A 98 5.17 -8.24 -5.51
CA ILE A 98 3.75 -8.40 -5.19
C ILE A 98 2.98 -7.09 -5.32
N ILE A 99 3.64 -5.96 -5.08
CA ILE A 99 3.05 -4.63 -5.24
C ILE A 99 2.79 -4.36 -6.73
N LEU A 100 3.77 -4.67 -7.58
CA LEU A 100 3.64 -4.50 -9.03
C LEU A 100 2.55 -5.42 -9.60
N ALA A 101 2.49 -6.67 -9.16
CA ALA A 101 1.48 -7.62 -9.61
C ALA A 101 0.07 -7.14 -9.25
N CYS A 102 -0.10 -6.60 -8.04
CA CYS A 102 -1.37 -6.01 -7.62
C CYS A 102 -1.76 -4.81 -8.49
N ALA A 103 -0.80 -3.93 -8.77
CA ALA A 103 -1.06 -2.74 -9.55
C ALA A 103 -1.45 -3.05 -10.99
N VAL A 104 -0.74 -3.99 -11.63
CA VAL A 104 -1.05 -4.41 -13.00
C VAL A 104 -2.41 -5.09 -13.04
N ASP A 105 -2.65 -6.05 -12.16
CA ASP A 105 -3.89 -6.82 -12.12
C ASP A 105 -5.10 -5.93 -11.80
N GLY A 106 -4.90 -4.95 -10.92
CA GLY A 106 -5.93 -4.01 -10.52
C GLY A 106 -6.08 -2.81 -11.44
N GLN A 107 -5.29 -2.71 -12.50
CA GLN A 107 -5.29 -1.55 -13.40
C GLN A 107 -5.15 -0.24 -12.64
N ALA A 108 -4.17 -0.20 -11.73
CA ALA A 108 -3.92 0.99 -10.91
C ALA A 108 -3.43 2.16 -11.77
N ASN A 109 -3.79 3.36 -11.35
CA ASN A 109 -3.26 4.60 -11.95
C ASN A 109 -1.92 4.98 -11.35
N LEU A 110 -1.70 4.62 -10.07
CA LEU A 110 -0.52 5.00 -9.31
C LEU A 110 -0.13 3.91 -8.34
N ILE A 111 1.18 3.84 -8.06
CA ILE A 111 1.75 3.13 -6.92
C ILE A 111 2.41 4.17 -6.02
N VAL A 112 2.15 4.12 -4.73
CA VAL A 112 2.75 5.04 -3.75
C VAL A 112 3.67 4.25 -2.83
N SER A 113 4.92 4.64 -2.75
CA SER A 113 5.94 3.93 -1.97
C SER A 113 7.04 4.88 -1.50
N GLY A 114 7.68 4.51 -0.39
CA GLY A 114 8.93 5.12 0.05
C GLY A 114 10.16 4.25 -0.20
N ASP A 115 9.97 3.09 -0.80
CA ASP A 115 11.06 2.15 -1.05
C ASP A 115 11.94 2.61 -2.21
N GLN A 116 13.27 2.56 -2.00
CA GLN A 116 14.23 3.05 -2.99
C GLN A 116 14.20 2.25 -4.29
N HIS A 117 14.00 0.94 -4.22
CA HIS A 117 13.98 0.08 -5.41
C HIS A 117 12.75 0.36 -6.27
N LEU A 118 11.60 0.55 -5.65
CA LEU A 118 10.37 0.91 -6.36
C LEU A 118 10.47 2.32 -6.94
N LEU A 119 10.92 3.28 -6.16
CA LEU A 119 11.06 4.67 -6.64
C LEU A 119 12.09 4.77 -7.76
N ALA A 120 13.18 4.01 -7.68
CA ALA A 120 14.20 3.98 -8.75
C ALA A 120 13.63 3.42 -10.06
N LEU A 121 12.65 2.51 -9.99
CA LEU A 121 11.98 2.02 -11.17
C LEU A 121 11.15 3.11 -11.86
N GLY A 122 10.62 4.06 -11.11
CA GLY A 122 9.91 5.24 -11.60
C GLY A 122 8.52 4.97 -12.13
N ALA A 123 8.36 3.95 -12.93
CA ALA A 123 7.08 3.50 -13.48
C ALA A 123 7.19 2.04 -13.89
N TYR A 124 6.06 1.35 -13.91
CA TYR A 124 6.01 -0.04 -14.36
C TYR A 124 4.78 -0.23 -15.24
N GLN A 125 5.00 -0.64 -16.49
CA GLN A 125 3.94 -0.81 -17.50
C GLN A 125 3.00 0.40 -17.57
N GLY A 126 3.59 1.60 -17.55
CA GLY A 126 2.84 2.84 -17.63
C GLY A 126 2.22 3.32 -16.31
N ILE A 127 2.41 2.57 -15.22
CA ILE A 127 1.91 2.95 -13.90
C ILE A 127 3.01 3.70 -13.15
N PRO A 128 2.85 5.02 -12.89
CA PRO A 128 3.85 5.78 -12.14
C PRO A 128 4.00 5.30 -10.70
N ILE A 129 5.22 5.40 -10.18
CA ILE A 129 5.53 5.10 -8.78
C ILE A 129 5.99 6.40 -8.13
N LEU A 130 5.21 6.88 -7.16
CA LEU A 130 5.42 8.18 -6.54
C LEU A 130 5.66 8.05 -5.03
N PRO A 131 6.47 8.95 -4.45
CA PRO A 131 6.49 9.09 -3.00
C PRO A 131 5.19 9.72 -2.50
N VAL A 132 4.89 9.52 -1.22
CA VAL A 132 3.61 9.94 -0.65
C VAL A 132 3.38 11.46 -0.76
N ARG A 133 4.43 12.25 -0.67
CA ARG A 133 4.31 13.70 -0.81
C ARG A 133 3.76 14.10 -2.18
N GLU A 134 4.35 13.55 -3.25
CA GLU A 134 3.90 13.85 -4.61
C GLU A 134 2.48 13.34 -4.86
N PHE A 135 2.14 12.18 -4.30
CA PHE A 135 0.79 11.64 -4.39
C PHE A 135 -0.23 12.59 -3.77
N LEU A 136 0.05 13.09 -2.56
CA LEU A 136 -0.85 14.02 -1.88
C LEU A 136 -0.98 15.34 -2.62
N GLU A 137 0.11 15.85 -3.21
CA GLU A 137 0.07 17.04 -4.05
C GLU A 137 -0.83 16.82 -5.27
N GLN A 138 -0.74 15.66 -5.90
CA GLN A 138 -1.58 15.32 -7.04
C GLN A 138 -3.06 15.22 -6.65
N LEU A 139 -3.37 14.64 -5.49
CA LEU A 139 -4.74 14.60 -4.99
C LEU A 139 -5.29 15.99 -4.74
N ALA A 140 -4.48 16.89 -4.17
CA ALA A 140 -4.91 18.26 -3.87
C ALA A 140 -5.14 19.07 -5.14
N ALA A 141 -4.47 18.74 -6.23
CA ALA A 141 -4.60 19.46 -7.51
C ALA A 141 -5.78 18.98 -8.36
N SER A 142 -6.39 17.85 -7.99
CA SER A 142 -7.46 17.26 -8.80
C SER A 142 -8.87 17.68 -8.39
#